data_6f0aacf586d8e0c81580269c6c13bcb6
#
_entry.id   6f0aacf586d8e0c81580269c6c13bcb6
#
_cell.length_a   1.000
_cell.length_b   1.000
_cell.length_c   1.000
_cell.angle_alpha   90.00
_cell.angle_beta   90.00
_cell.angle_gamma   90.00
#
_symmetry.space_group_name_H-M   'P 1'
#
loop_
_entity.id
_entity.type
_entity.pdbx_description
1 polymer ?
#
loop_
_entity_poly.entity_id
_entity_poly.type
_entity_poly.pdbx_seq_one_letter_code
_entity_poly.pdbx_strand_id
1 'polypeptide(L)'
;MGFLIFDIETIVDTELPILDGADTQKLPPPPHHRVIAIGALLLGQDLIPKRLGIIGKESDDEELILREFSDLVEKHQPTLVTYNGRGFDLPVIAMRCFRHGVPFVAYYRGRDMRYRFTDAGHFDLMDFLADYGATRPAKLDVMAKLCGMPGKVGVDGKDVGPLYHKGHIEEIRNYCLCDVIQTSGVFLRVQLLRGELTESQYLTAMRALIKLTQEDERGHAVAEKMDIPRLLLGNELETTDP
;
A
#
# COMPACT_ATOMS: atom_id res chain seq x y z
N MET A 1 -12.02 -7.26 -11.22
CA MET A 1 -11.40 -6.11 -10.57
C MET A 1 -10.01 -5.97 -11.17
N GLY A 2 -9.44 -4.76 -11.30
CA GLY A 2 -8.09 -4.59 -11.86
C GLY A 2 -7.02 -4.84 -10.81
N PHE A 3 -6.58 -3.76 -10.15
CA PHE A 3 -5.49 -3.80 -9.18
C PHE A 3 -5.97 -3.27 -7.82
N LEU A 4 -5.47 -3.85 -6.74
CA LEU A 4 -5.65 -3.37 -5.38
C LEU A 4 -4.28 -2.98 -4.82
N ILE A 5 -4.01 -1.68 -4.78
CA ILE A 5 -2.83 -1.17 -4.09
C ILE A 5 -3.19 -1.07 -2.62
N PHE A 6 -2.38 -1.64 -1.75
CA PHE A 6 -2.65 -1.61 -0.31
C PHE A 6 -1.36 -1.53 0.52
N ASP A 7 -1.53 -1.10 1.74
CA ASP A 7 -0.52 -1.01 2.79
C ASP A 7 -1.16 -1.32 4.14
N ILE A 8 -0.37 -1.76 5.12
CA ILE A 8 -0.86 -2.07 6.45
C ILE A 8 -0.12 -1.27 7.53
N GLU A 9 -0.85 -0.91 8.59
CA GLU A 9 -0.26 -0.41 9.81
C GLU A 9 -0.40 -1.44 10.93
N THR A 10 0.66 -1.56 11.72
CA THR A 10 0.73 -2.58 12.78
C THR A 10 1.28 -2.03 14.07
N ILE A 11 0.89 -2.67 15.17
CA ILE A 11 1.53 -2.51 16.47
C ILE A 11 2.13 -3.85 16.92
N VAL A 12 3.05 -3.79 17.88
CA VAL A 12 3.62 -5.01 18.48
C VAL A 12 2.54 -5.74 19.27
N ASP A 13 2.39 -7.06 19.02
CA ASP A 13 1.51 -7.93 19.81
C ASP A 13 2.20 -8.29 21.12
N THR A 14 1.71 -7.71 22.21
CA THR A 14 2.27 -7.94 23.56
C THR A 14 1.84 -9.25 24.22
N GLU A 15 0.90 -9.97 23.60
CA GLU A 15 0.47 -11.29 24.10
C GLU A 15 1.46 -12.41 23.70
N LEU A 16 2.31 -12.15 22.72
CA LEU A 16 3.32 -13.11 22.31
C LEU A 16 4.66 -12.83 23.02
N PRO A 17 5.34 -13.88 23.53
CA PRO A 17 6.62 -13.69 24.17
C PRO A 17 7.66 -13.18 23.18
N ILE A 18 8.34 -12.11 23.51
CA ILE A 18 9.53 -11.68 22.79
C ILE A 18 10.64 -12.66 23.14
N LEU A 19 11.28 -13.24 22.11
CA LEU A 19 12.38 -14.18 22.32
C LEU A 19 13.55 -13.45 23.01
N ASP A 20 14.10 -14.08 24.06
CA ASP A 20 15.27 -13.58 24.76
C ASP A 20 16.43 -13.35 23.76
N GLY A 21 17.04 -12.18 23.81
CA GLY A 21 18.13 -11.80 22.91
C GLY A 21 17.68 -11.24 21.55
N ALA A 22 16.38 -10.99 21.34
CA ALA A 22 15.92 -10.28 20.15
C ALA A 22 16.52 -8.87 20.07
N ASP A 23 17.03 -8.53 18.89
CA ASP A 23 17.54 -7.19 18.63
C ASP A 23 16.36 -6.19 18.60
N THR A 24 16.22 -5.42 19.67
CA THR A 24 15.13 -4.44 19.84
C THR A 24 15.18 -3.28 18.83
N GLN A 25 16.27 -3.16 18.06
CA GLN A 25 16.38 -2.19 16.98
C GLN A 25 15.80 -2.67 15.65
N LYS A 26 15.52 -3.97 15.53
CA LYS A 26 14.90 -4.57 14.35
C LYS A 26 13.40 -4.75 14.55
N LEU A 27 12.66 -4.62 13.46
CA LEU A 27 11.24 -4.99 13.45
C LEU A 27 11.11 -6.47 13.87
N PRO A 28 10.18 -6.79 14.76
CA PRO A 28 9.92 -8.18 15.15
C PRO A 28 9.45 -8.99 13.93
N PRO A 29 9.53 -10.34 14.00
CA PRO A 29 9.03 -11.18 12.92
C PRO A 29 7.50 -11.07 12.76
N PRO A 30 6.96 -11.43 11.57
CA PRO A 30 5.56 -11.25 11.21
C PRO A 30 4.50 -11.67 12.25
N PRO A 31 4.65 -12.78 13.02
CA PRO A 31 3.66 -13.16 14.03
C PRO A 31 3.45 -12.13 15.14
N HIS A 32 4.46 -11.31 15.42
CA HIS A 32 4.42 -10.31 16.51
C HIS A 32 3.80 -8.97 16.09
N HIS A 33 3.30 -8.86 14.86
CA HIS A 33 2.64 -7.66 14.37
C HIS A 33 1.12 -7.85 14.43
N ARG A 34 0.42 -7.02 15.19
CA ARG A 34 -1.04 -6.90 15.18
C ARG A 34 -1.45 -5.88 14.15
N VAL A 35 -2.29 -6.26 13.19
CA VAL A 35 -2.82 -5.35 12.15
C VAL A 35 -3.88 -4.44 12.76
N ILE A 36 -3.75 -3.13 12.59
CA ILE A 36 -4.67 -2.11 13.12
C ILE A 36 -5.31 -1.26 12.02
N ALA A 37 -4.72 -1.25 10.83
CA ALA A 37 -5.30 -0.61 9.65
C ALA A 37 -4.83 -1.31 8.37
N ILE A 38 -5.70 -1.35 7.35
CA ILE A 38 -5.36 -1.72 5.98
C ILE A 38 -5.90 -0.60 5.07
N GLY A 39 -5.00 0.21 4.54
CA GLY A 39 -5.32 1.21 3.53
C GLY A 39 -5.33 0.59 2.14
N ALA A 40 -6.24 1.02 1.27
CA ALA A 40 -6.32 0.48 -0.07
C ALA A 40 -6.81 1.50 -1.11
N LEU A 41 -6.24 1.41 -2.32
CA LEU A 41 -6.72 2.07 -3.53
C LEU A 41 -7.05 1.03 -4.59
N LEU A 42 -8.29 1.07 -5.07
CA LEU A 42 -8.73 0.25 -6.18
C LEU A 42 -8.47 0.96 -7.50
N LEU A 43 -7.77 0.28 -8.43
CA LEU A 43 -7.69 0.68 -9.84
C LEU A 43 -8.53 -0.24 -10.72
N GLY A 44 -9.06 0.32 -11.80
CA GLY A 44 -9.65 -0.47 -12.89
C GLY A 44 -8.59 -1.29 -13.65
N GLN A 45 -9.03 -2.08 -14.63
CA GLN A 45 -8.11 -2.73 -15.58
C GLN A 45 -7.41 -1.71 -16.49
N ASP A 46 -8.02 -0.55 -16.65
CA ASP A 46 -7.51 0.64 -17.33
C ASP A 46 -6.49 1.45 -16.50
N LEU A 47 -6.17 0.96 -15.30
CA LEU A 47 -5.30 1.60 -14.30
C LEU A 47 -5.82 2.95 -13.78
N ILE A 48 -7.08 3.29 -14.06
CA ILE A 48 -7.70 4.51 -13.52
C ILE A 48 -8.12 4.27 -12.05
N PRO A 49 -7.75 5.17 -11.13
CA PRO A 49 -8.19 5.16 -9.74
C PRO A 49 -9.72 5.20 -9.63
N LYS A 50 -10.28 4.33 -8.79
CA LYS A 50 -11.73 4.21 -8.58
C LYS A 50 -12.16 4.53 -7.16
N ARG A 51 -11.45 4.04 -6.15
CA ARG A 51 -11.84 4.19 -4.76
C ARG A 51 -10.64 4.07 -3.82
N LEU A 52 -10.46 5.07 -2.96
CA LEU A 52 -9.53 5.07 -1.84
C LEU A 52 -10.29 4.81 -0.54
N GLY A 53 -9.76 3.99 0.35
CA GLY A 53 -10.42 3.75 1.64
C GLY A 53 -9.65 2.83 2.57
N ILE A 54 -10.18 2.69 3.78
CA ILE A 54 -9.71 1.74 4.79
C ILE A 54 -10.60 0.50 4.73
N ILE A 55 -9.99 -0.68 4.71
CA ILE A 55 -10.67 -1.97 4.83
C ILE A 55 -10.90 -2.24 6.31
N GLY A 56 -12.11 -2.67 6.68
CA GLY A 56 -12.47 -2.93 8.08
C GLY A 56 -12.61 -1.66 8.94
N LYS A 57 -12.86 -0.48 8.34
CA LYS A 57 -12.89 0.79 9.06
C LYS A 57 -13.95 0.89 10.16
N GLU A 58 -15.01 0.09 10.08
CA GLU A 58 -16.11 0.07 11.05
C GLU A 58 -15.74 -0.68 12.34
N SER A 59 -14.54 -1.26 12.40
CA SER A 59 -14.09 -2.03 13.55
C SER A 59 -12.61 -1.78 13.86
N ASP A 60 -12.27 -1.84 15.14
CA ASP A 60 -10.88 -1.93 15.62
C ASP A 60 -10.51 -3.40 15.94
N ASP A 61 -11.40 -4.34 15.63
CA ASP A 61 -11.17 -5.78 15.78
C ASP A 61 -10.34 -6.31 14.61
N GLU A 62 -9.15 -6.80 14.92
CA GLU A 62 -8.22 -7.33 13.94
C GLU A 62 -8.82 -8.50 13.13
N GLU A 63 -9.59 -9.40 13.78
CA GLU A 63 -10.21 -10.53 13.08
C GLU A 63 -11.15 -10.04 11.98
N LEU A 64 -11.98 -9.03 12.25
CA LEU A 64 -12.92 -8.47 11.28
C LEU A 64 -12.20 -7.77 10.13
N ILE A 65 -11.14 -7.00 10.42
CA ILE A 65 -10.30 -6.36 9.41
C ILE A 65 -9.71 -7.40 8.45
N LEU A 66 -9.12 -8.46 9.01
CA LEU A 66 -8.50 -9.54 8.23
C LEU A 66 -9.52 -10.32 7.41
N ARG A 67 -10.71 -10.57 7.97
CA ARG A 67 -11.81 -11.25 7.28
C ARG A 67 -12.31 -10.44 6.09
N GLU A 68 -12.57 -9.14 6.28
CA GLU A 68 -12.97 -8.25 5.17
C GLU A 68 -11.91 -8.20 4.07
N PHE A 69 -10.63 -8.12 4.42
CA PHE A 69 -9.54 -8.13 3.44
C PHE A 69 -9.50 -9.46 2.67
N SER A 70 -9.55 -10.59 3.37
CA SER A 70 -9.52 -11.92 2.75
C SER A 70 -10.70 -12.14 1.82
N ASP A 71 -11.92 -11.80 2.27
CA ASP A 71 -13.16 -11.93 1.49
C ASP A 71 -13.14 -11.04 0.25
N LEU A 72 -12.63 -9.80 0.38
CA LEU A 72 -12.47 -8.88 -0.75
C LEU A 72 -11.53 -9.47 -1.80
N VAL A 73 -10.37 -9.96 -1.38
CA VAL A 73 -9.37 -10.54 -2.28
C VAL A 73 -9.88 -11.83 -2.93
N GLU A 74 -10.53 -12.70 -2.17
CA GLU A 74 -11.08 -13.96 -2.71
C GLU A 74 -12.23 -13.70 -3.70
N LYS A 75 -13.14 -12.80 -3.36
CA LYS A 75 -14.31 -12.48 -4.20
C LYS A 75 -13.93 -11.82 -5.51
N HIS A 76 -12.99 -10.90 -5.48
CA HIS A 76 -12.69 -10.04 -6.62
C HIS A 76 -11.42 -10.40 -7.37
N GLN A 77 -10.55 -11.19 -6.77
CA GLN A 77 -9.28 -11.64 -7.34
C GLN A 77 -8.49 -10.52 -8.05
N PRO A 78 -8.24 -9.38 -7.36
CA PRO A 78 -7.42 -8.32 -7.94
C PRO A 78 -5.96 -8.74 -7.99
N THR A 79 -5.18 -8.17 -8.89
CA THR A 79 -3.73 -8.17 -8.70
C THR A 79 -3.40 -7.25 -7.52
N LEU A 80 -2.82 -7.79 -6.46
CA LEU A 80 -2.36 -7.02 -5.32
C LEU A 80 -1.10 -6.25 -5.70
N VAL A 81 -1.01 -4.99 -5.28
CA VAL A 81 0.19 -4.16 -5.48
C VAL A 81 0.63 -3.59 -4.15
N THR A 82 1.91 -3.73 -3.83
CA THR A 82 2.48 -3.24 -2.57
C THR A 82 3.87 -2.65 -2.77
N TYR A 83 4.38 -2.00 -1.74
CA TYR A 83 5.78 -1.65 -1.64
C TYR A 83 6.44 -2.42 -0.49
N ASN A 84 7.21 -3.47 -0.79
CA ASN A 84 7.77 -4.43 0.19
C ASN A 84 6.74 -5.37 0.84
N GLY A 85 5.56 -5.52 0.26
CA GLY A 85 4.53 -6.35 0.89
C GLY A 85 4.82 -7.84 0.89
N ARG A 86 5.71 -8.31 0.00
CA ARG A 86 6.25 -9.67 0.04
C ARG A 86 7.11 -9.90 1.28
N GLY A 87 7.85 -8.88 1.69
CA GLY A 87 8.71 -8.93 2.86
C GLY A 87 7.99 -8.65 4.17
N PHE A 88 6.82 -7.99 4.13
CA PHE A 88 6.15 -7.55 5.34
C PHE A 88 4.62 -7.76 5.32
N ASP A 89 3.87 -7.05 4.52
CA ASP A 89 2.40 -6.98 4.61
C ASP A 89 1.73 -8.34 4.49
N LEU A 90 2.02 -9.07 3.40
CA LEU A 90 1.39 -10.37 3.16
C LEU A 90 1.79 -11.44 4.17
N PRO A 91 3.06 -11.58 4.58
CA PRO A 91 3.45 -12.46 5.69
C PRO A 91 2.78 -12.10 7.01
N VAL A 92 2.65 -10.82 7.35
CA VAL A 92 1.96 -10.38 8.56
C VAL A 92 0.49 -10.76 8.48
N ILE A 93 -0.24 -10.36 7.43
CA ILE A 93 -1.65 -10.73 7.23
C ILE A 93 -1.82 -12.25 7.33
N ALA A 94 -0.96 -13.04 6.67
CA ALA A 94 -1.05 -14.50 6.69
C ALA A 94 -0.89 -15.08 8.11
N MET A 95 0.07 -14.56 8.89
CA MET A 95 0.27 -15.02 10.28
C MET A 95 -0.85 -14.57 11.21
N ARG A 96 -1.41 -13.39 10.99
CA ARG A 96 -2.56 -12.91 11.77
C ARG A 96 -3.84 -13.66 11.38
N CYS A 97 -4.04 -13.96 10.11
CA CYS A 97 -5.12 -14.87 9.68
C CYS A 97 -4.99 -16.25 10.34
N PHE A 98 -3.76 -16.80 10.43
CA PHE A 98 -3.51 -18.05 11.16
C PHE A 98 -3.89 -17.94 12.64
N ARG A 99 -3.53 -16.83 13.31
CA ARG A 99 -3.89 -16.59 14.72
C ARG A 99 -5.40 -16.61 14.95
N HIS A 100 -6.16 -15.92 14.09
CA HIS A 100 -7.60 -15.75 14.24
C HIS A 100 -8.44 -16.84 13.56
N GLY A 101 -7.81 -17.83 12.90
CA GLY A 101 -8.52 -18.85 12.14
C GLY A 101 -9.27 -18.31 10.93
N VAL A 102 -8.85 -17.17 10.39
CA VAL A 102 -9.41 -16.57 9.18
C VAL A 102 -8.81 -17.27 7.95
N PRO A 103 -9.61 -17.84 7.05
CA PRO A 103 -9.09 -18.40 5.81
C PRO A 103 -8.49 -17.29 4.91
N PHE A 104 -7.27 -17.48 4.43
CA PHE A 104 -6.67 -16.60 3.41
C PHE A 104 -6.40 -17.42 2.14
N VAL A 105 -7.51 -17.84 1.52
CA VAL A 105 -7.54 -18.84 0.44
C VAL A 105 -6.77 -18.36 -0.78
N ALA A 106 -6.99 -17.11 -1.21
CA ALA A 106 -6.33 -16.53 -2.37
C ALA A 106 -4.80 -16.55 -2.24
N TYR A 107 -4.27 -16.30 -1.05
CA TYR A 107 -2.82 -16.31 -0.78
C TYR A 107 -2.20 -17.70 -0.86
N TYR A 108 -2.90 -18.74 -0.34
CA TYR A 108 -2.34 -20.08 -0.23
C TYR A 108 -2.65 -20.99 -1.42
N ARG A 109 -3.80 -20.85 -2.08
CA ARG A 109 -4.18 -21.66 -3.24
C ARG A 109 -3.64 -21.12 -4.55
N GLY A 110 -3.52 -19.80 -4.69
CA GLY A 110 -2.93 -19.16 -5.86
C GLY A 110 -1.40 -19.30 -5.87
N ARG A 111 -0.83 -19.84 -6.94
CA ARG A 111 0.65 -19.85 -7.08
C ARG A 111 1.20 -18.44 -7.23
N ASP A 112 0.46 -17.57 -7.88
CA ASP A 112 0.93 -16.26 -8.34
C ASP A 112 1.14 -15.26 -7.20
N MET A 113 0.35 -15.34 -6.12
CA MET A 113 0.54 -14.41 -4.98
C MET A 113 1.87 -14.60 -4.25
N ARG A 114 2.39 -15.83 -4.21
CA ARG A 114 3.64 -16.15 -3.50
C ARG A 114 4.84 -16.36 -4.43
N TYR A 115 4.61 -16.46 -5.73
CA TYR A 115 5.69 -16.62 -6.67
C TYR A 115 6.31 -15.26 -7.01
N ARG A 116 7.57 -15.08 -6.64
CA ARG A 116 8.29 -13.80 -6.69
C ARG A 116 8.43 -13.20 -8.07
N PHE A 117 8.53 -14.05 -9.11
CA PHE A 117 8.87 -13.63 -10.46
C PHE A 117 7.64 -13.57 -11.39
N THR A 118 6.47 -13.34 -10.85
CA THR A 118 5.25 -13.13 -11.62
C THR A 118 4.58 -11.81 -11.20
N ASP A 119 3.94 -11.16 -12.17
CA ASP A 119 3.12 -9.97 -11.94
C ASP A 119 1.65 -10.33 -11.67
N ALA A 120 1.28 -11.59 -11.91
CA ALA A 120 -0.04 -12.08 -11.62
C ALA A 120 -0.21 -12.31 -10.11
N GLY A 121 -1.38 -11.97 -9.58
CA GLY A 121 -1.72 -12.14 -8.18
C GLY A 121 -1.09 -11.12 -7.25
N HIS A 122 0.23 -10.94 -7.24
CA HIS A 122 0.90 -9.94 -6.41
C HIS A 122 2.13 -9.32 -7.09
N PHE A 123 2.12 -8.01 -7.23
CA PHE A 123 3.21 -7.19 -7.77
C PHE A 123 3.86 -6.37 -6.64
N ASP A 124 5.06 -6.74 -6.23
CA ASP A 124 5.83 -6.00 -5.23
C ASP A 124 6.77 -5.01 -5.93
N LEU A 125 6.48 -3.72 -5.77
CA LEU A 125 7.24 -2.65 -6.40
C LEU A 125 8.68 -2.58 -5.93
N MET A 126 8.94 -2.84 -4.65
CA MET A 126 10.30 -2.80 -4.14
C MET A 126 11.15 -3.94 -4.73
N ASP A 127 10.58 -5.14 -4.82
CA ASP A 127 11.24 -6.29 -5.45
C ASP A 127 11.53 -6.02 -6.93
N PHE A 128 10.55 -5.52 -7.67
CA PHE A 128 10.70 -5.21 -9.09
C PHE A 128 11.78 -4.13 -9.31
N LEU A 129 11.71 -3.01 -8.58
CA LEU A 129 12.64 -1.90 -8.72
C LEU A 129 14.05 -2.21 -8.22
N ALA A 130 14.21 -3.23 -7.38
CA ALA A 130 15.50 -3.76 -6.95
C ALA A 130 15.99 -4.92 -7.85
N ASP A 131 15.35 -5.11 -9.01
CA ASP A 131 15.65 -6.21 -9.93
C ASP A 131 15.72 -7.56 -9.20
N TYR A 132 14.67 -7.81 -8.39
CA TYR A 132 14.48 -9.01 -7.57
C TYR A 132 15.68 -9.36 -6.67
N GLY A 133 16.36 -8.34 -6.17
CA GLY A 133 17.48 -8.47 -5.25
C GLY A 133 18.86 -8.37 -5.91
N ALA A 134 18.93 -8.09 -7.22
CA ALA A 134 20.21 -7.82 -7.90
C ALA A 134 20.81 -6.48 -7.47
N THR A 135 19.98 -5.52 -7.05
CA THR A 135 20.40 -4.24 -6.49
C THR A 135 19.87 -4.04 -5.08
N ARG A 136 20.42 -3.04 -4.36
CA ARG A 136 19.89 -2.69 -3.04
C ARG A 136 18.54 -2.00 -3.19
N PRO A 137 17.49 -2.43 -2.45
CA PRO A 137 16.19 -1.80 -2.51
C PRO A 137 16.24 -0.38 -1.93
N ALA A 138 15.54 0.54 -2.59
CA ALA A 138 15.29 1.87 -2.06
C ALA A 138 14.01 1.86 -1.21
N LYS A 139 13.87 2.84 -0.29
CA LYS A 139 12.62 3.05 0.46
C LYS A 139 11.55 3.69 -0.43
N LEU A 140 10.27 3.47 -0.09
CA LEU A 140 9.14 4.12 -0.77
C LEU A 140 9.33 5.65 -0.87
N ASP A 141 9.76 6.30 0.23
CA ASP A 141 10.04 7.74 0.28
C ASP A 141 10.96 8.20 -0.86
N VAL A 142 12.00 7.44 -1.16
CA VAL A 142 12.97 7.78 -2.22
C VAL A 142 12.35 7.59 -3.61
N MET A 143 11.66 6.47 -3.83
CA MET A 143 11.05 6.17 -5.12
C MET A 143 9.86 7.09 -5.42
N ALA A 144 9.08 7.44 -4.40
CA ALA A 144 8.01 8.42 -4.48
C ALA A 144 8.55 9.78 -4.95
N LYS A 145 9.58 10.30 -4.30
CA LYS A 145 10.24 11.58 -4.68
C LYS A 145 10.84 11.56 -6.09
N LEU A 146 11.36 10.42 -6.52
CA LEU A 146 11.88 10.27 -7.88
C LEU A 146 10.81 10.50 -8.95
N CYS A 147 9.57 10.08 -8.72
CA CYS A 147 8.49 10.25 -9.69
C CYS A 147 7.67 11.55 -9.49
N GLY A 148 7.92 12.32 -8.42
CA GLY A 148 7.21 13.57 -8.14
C GLY A 148 6.16 13.48 -7.04
N MET A 149 6.00 12.32 -6.41
CA MET A 149 5.23 12.21 -5.17
C MET A 149 6.05 12.78 -4.01
N PRO A 150 5.41 13.31 -2.93
CA PRO A 150 6.14 14.02 -1.88
C PRO A 150 7.08 13.14 -1.05
N GLY A 151 6.90 11.83 -1.06
CA GLY A 151 7.54 10.95 -0.12
C GLY A 151 6.88 11.03 1.26
N LYS A 152 7.65 10.93 2.31
CA LYS A 152 7.14 10.88 3.67
C LYS A 152 6.38 12.14 4.06
N VAL A 153 5.13 12.01 4.49
CA VAL A 153 4.25 13.09 4.91
C VAL A 153 3.68 12.78 6.29
N GLY A 154 3.90 13.69 7.25
CA GLY A 154 3.30 13.59 8.59
C GLY A 154 3.95 12.55 9.49
N VAL A 155 3.22 11.49 9.82
CA VAL A 155 3.58 10.43 10.76
C VAL A 155 4.78 9.60 10.27
N ASP A 156 5.56 9.06 11.19
CA ASP A 156 6.59 8.04 10.93
C ASP A 156 6.09 6.68 11.43
N GLY A 157 6.45 5.58 10.78
CA GLY A 157 6.09 4.23 11.23
C GLY A 157 6.44 3.96 12.71
N LYS A 158 7.50 4.58 13.24
CA LYS A 158 7.85 4.52 14.67
C LYS A 158 6.85 5.22 15.60
N ASP A 159 6.02 6.12 15.08
CA ASP A 159 5.03 6.88 15.83
C ASP A 159 3.67 6.16 15.90
N VAL A 160 3.47 5.12 15.08
CA VAL A 160 2.21 4.34 14.99
C VAL A 160 1.82 3.74 16.35
N GLY A 161 2.76 3.05 17.03
CA GLY A 161 2.49 2.49 18.35
C GLY A 161 2.09 3.54 19.39
N PRO A 162 2.87 4.64 19.59
CA PRO A 162 2.49 5.75 20.45
C PRO A 162 1.15 6.39 20.12
N LEU A 163 0.82 6.59 18.84
CA LEU A 163 -0.47 7.14 18.40
C LEU A 163 -1.62 6.20 18.73
N TYR A 164 -1.46 4.92 18.47
CA TYR A 164 -2.47 3.89 18.77
C TYR A 164 -2.81 3.87 20.27
N HIS A 165 -1.80 3.86 21.15
CA HIS A 165 -2.01 3.88 22.59
C HIS A 165 -2.67 5.18 23.13
N LYS A 166 -2.62 6.26 22.35
CA LYS A 166 -3.33 7.50 22.64
C LYS A 166 -4.75 7.54 22.06
N GLY A 167 -5.17 6.52 21.32
CA GLY A 167 -6.48 6.46 20.67
C GLY A 167 -6.57 7.21 19.35
N HIS A 168 -5.45 7.59 18.73
CA HIS A 168 -5.39 8.37 17.48
C HIS A 168 -5.44 7.46 16.24
N ILE A 169 -6.40 6.54 16.20
CA ILE A 169 -6.50 5.55 15.11
C ILE A 169 -6.75 6.21 13.74
N GLU A 170 -7.49 7.32 13.69
CA GLU A 170 -7.77 8.03 12.44
C GLU A 170 -6.51 8.67 11.83
N GLU A 171 -5.59 9.16 12.67
CA GLU A 171 -4.30 9.67 12.18
C GLU A 171 -3.47 8.55 11.57
N ILE A 172 -3.50 7.35 12.16
CA ILE A 172 -2.81 6.16 11.63
C ILE A 172 -3.45 5.72 10.31
N ARG A 173 -4.78 5.68 10.23
CA ARG A 173 -5.53 5.35 8.99
C ARG A 173 -5.19 6.32 7.86
N ASN A 174 -5.13 7.61 8.15
CA ASN A 174 -4.78 8.63 7.18
C ASN A 174 -3.32 8.49 6.72
N TYR A 175 -2.39 8.19 7.64
CA TYR A 175 -1.01 7.88 7.30
C TYR A 175 -0.89 6.68 6.35
N CYS A 176 -1.56 5.57 6.65
CA CYS A 176 -1.65 4.39 5.80
C CYS A 176 -2.15 4.74 4.38
N LEU A 177 -3.20 5.58 4.27
CA LEU A 177 -3.71 6.03 2.97
C LEU A 177 -2.71 6.92 2.22
N CYS A 178 -1.92 7.74 2.92
CA CYS A 178 -0.85 8.52 2.29
C CYS A 178 0.19 7.60 1.64
N ASP A 179 0.58 6.50 2.28
CA ASP A 179 1.53 5.54 1.73
C ASP A 179 0.92 4.77 0.54
N VAL A 180 -0.38 4.42 0.60
CA VAL A 180 -1.13 3.85 -0.53
C VAL A 180 -1.17 4.78 -1.74
N ILE A 181 -1.45 6.08 -1.55
CA ILE A 181 -1.46 7.09 -2.63
C ILE A 181 -0.08 7.17 -3.28
N GLN A 182 0.98 7.22 -2.49
CA GLN A 182 2.35 7.31 -2.98
C GLN A 182 2.77 6.04 -3.72
N THR A 183 2.44 4.87 -3.18
CA THR A 183 2.64 3.57 -3.83
C THR A 183 1.92 3.51 -5.18
N SER A 184 0.72 4.11 -5.27
CA SER A 184 -0.05 4.19 -6.51
C SER A 184 0.64 5.07 -7.56
N GLY A 185 1.19 6.21 -7.18
CA GLY A 185 1.97 7.07 -8.08
C GLY A 185 3.21 6.36 -8.61
N VAL A 186 3.94 5.64 -7.73
CA VAL A 186 5.10 4.82 -8.12
C VAL A 186 4.66 3.69 -9.06
N PHE A 187 3.55 3.01 -8.76
CA PHE A 187 3.02 1.93 -9.60
C PHE A 187 2.69 2.40 -11.02
N LEU A 188 1.96 3.51 -11.17
CA LEU A 188 1.65 4.07 -12.48
C LEU A 188 2.92 4.42 -13.26
N ARG A 189 3.93 5.00 -12.59
CA ARG A 189 5.23 5.30 -13.22
C ARG A 189 5.97 4.03 -13.65
N VAL A 190 5.88 2.95 -12.88
CA VAL A 190 6.44 1.65 -13.24
C VAL A 190 5.71 1.06 -14.45
N GLN A 191 4.37 1.18 -14.54
CA GLN A 191 3.63 0.69 -15.70
C GLN A 191 4.02 1.44 -17.00
N LEU A 192 4.27 2.76 -16.91
CA LEU A 192 4.83 3.52 -18.03
C LEU A 192 6.25 3.04 -18.37
N LEU A 193 7.12 2.86 -17.37
CA LEU A 193 8.50 2.38 -17.56
C LEU A 193 8.55 1.03 -18.28
N ARG A 194 7.59 0.15 -17.97
CA ARG A 194 7.48 -1.19 -18.59
C ARG A 194 6.85 -1.19 -19.98
N GLY A 195 6.26 -0.06 -20.41
CA GLY A 195 5.50 0.03 -21.65
C GLY A 195 4.10 -0.59 -21.59
N GLU A 196 3.61 -0.91 -20.37
CA GLU A 196 2.22 -1.37 -20.14
C GLU A 196 1.21 -0.22 -20.27
N LEU A 197 1.65 1.02 -20.09
CA LEU A 197 0.94 2.23 -20.40
C LEU A 197 1.68 3.04 -21.47
N THR A 198 0.97 3.54 -22.46
CA THR A 198 1.44 4.65 -23.29
C THR A 198 1.53 5.93 -22.45
N GLU A 199 2.29 6.93 -22.91
CA GLU A 199 2.37 8.21 -22.22
C GLU A 199 0.98 8.85 -22.01
N SER A 200 0.12 8.82 -23.03
CA SER A 200 -1.26 9.36 -22.93
C SER A 200 -2.09 8.63 -21.88
N GLN A 201 -2.02 7.29 -21.81
CA GLN A 201 -2.72 6.50 -20.79
C GLN A 201 -2.18 6.78 -19.40
N TYR A 202 -0.85 6.89 -19.25
CA TYR A 202 -0.21 7.27 -18.01
C TYR A 202 -0.67 8.64 -17.53
N LEU A 203 -0.67 9.65 -18.41
CA LEU A 203 -1.10 11.01 -18.06
C LEU A 203 -2.56 11.02 -17.60
N THR A 204 -3.43 10.28 -18.28
CA THR A 204 -4.85 10.15 -17.90
C THR A 204 -4.99 9.52 -16.51
N ALA A 205 -4.30 8.41 -16.24
CA ALA A 205 -4.34 7.73 -14.95
C ALA A 205 -3.74 8.59 -13.83
N MET A 206 -2.63 9.28 -14.11
CA MET A 206 -1.96 10.15 -13.13
C MET A 206 -2.80 11.38 -12.79
N ARG A 207 -3.43 12.05 -13.79
CA ARG A 207 -4.38 13.13 -13.52
C ARG A 207 -5.56 12.68 -12.66
N ALA A 208 -6.08 11.49 -12.94
CA ALA A 208 -7.14 10.91 -12.11
C ALA A 208 -6.69 10.63 -10.67
N LEU A 209 -5.46 10.16 -10.48
CA LEU A 209 -4.87 9.98 -9.14
C LEU A 209 -4.70 11.30 -8.40
N ILE A 210 -4.16 12.32 -9.07
CA ILE A 210 -3.99 13.67 -8.51
C ILE A 210 -5.35 14.21 -8.07
N LYS A 211 -6.36 14.16 -8.97
CA LYS A 211 -7.71 14.63 -8.68
C LYS A 211 -8.33 13.91 -7.48
N LEU A 212 -8.28 12.57 -7.47
CA LEU A 212 -8.78 11.78 -6.34
C LEU A 212 -8.11 12.18 -5.03
N THR A 213 -6.78 12.41 -5.05
CA THR A 213 -6.02 12.80 -3.86
C THR A 213 -6.39 14.21 -3.39
N GLN A 214 -6.68 15.13 -4.30
CA GLN A 214 -7.11 16.50 -3.98
C GLN A 214 -8.55 16.56 -3.45
N GLU A 215 -9.43 15.68 -3.91
CA GLU A 215 -10.85 15.63 -3.50
C GLU A 215 -11.06 14.88 -2.17
N ASP A 216 -10.12 14.05 -1.75
CA ASP A 216 -10.19 13.32 -0.48
C ASP A 216 -9.42 14.07 0.61
N GLU A 217 -10.11 14.54 1.65
CA GLU A 217 -9.50 15.28 2.77
C GLU A 217 -8.31 14.54 3.39
N ARG A 218 -8.34 13.20 3.40
CA ARG A 218 -7.28 12.35 3.94
C ARG A 218 -6.03 12.38 3.06
N GLY A 219 -6.17 12.74 1.78
CA GLY A 219 -5.08 12.89 0.82
C GLY A 219 -4.45 14.28 0.76
N HIS A 220 -5.06 15.31 1.36
CA HIS A 220 -4.64 16.71 1.21
C HIS A 220 -3.16 16.93 1.54
N ALA A 221 -2.66 16.31 2.61
CA ALA A 221 -1.25 16.45 3.01
C ALA A 221 -0.26 15.92 1.96
N VAL A 222 -0.69 14.96 1.14
CA VAL A 222 0.06 14.47 -0.03
C VAL A 222 -0.14 15.42 -1.20
N ALA A 223 -1.38 15.81 -1.51
CA ALA A 223 -1.74 16.65 -2.66
C ALA A 223 -0.99 17.99 -2.67
N GLU A 224 -0.91 18.67 -1.51
CA GLU A 224 -0.24 19.95 -1.34
C GLU A 224 1.27 19.92 -1.68
N LYS A 225 1.89 18.76 -1.58
CA LYS A 225 3.34 18.59 -1.74
C LYS A 225 3.74 17.85 -3.02
N MET A 226 2.78 17.50 -3.87
CA MET A 226 3.05 16.86 -5.17
C MET A 226 3.82 17.78 -6.10
N ASP A 227 4.86 17.26 -6.75
CA ASP A 227 5.55 17.89 -7.88
C ASP A 227 4.77 17.58 -9.16
N ILE A 228 3.70 18.35 -9.41
CA ILE A 228 2.77 18.13 -10.53
C ILE A 228 3.49 18.12 -11.88
N PRO A 229 4.41 19.06 -12.19
CA PRO A 229 5.16 19.01 -13.44
C PRO A 229 5.92 17.69 -13.63
N ARG A 230 6.55 17.16 -12.59
CA ARG A 230 7.27 15.90 -12.66
C ARG A 230 6.33 14.70 -12.78
N LEU A 231 5.22 14.70 -12.07
CA LEU A 231 4.18 13.65 -12.17
C LEU A 231 3.61 13.59 -13.59
N LEU A 232 3.42 14.74 -14.24
CA LEU A 232 2.83 14.86 -15.57
C LEU A 232 3.87 14.95 -16.69
N LEU A 233 5.15 14.63 -16.44
CA LEU A 233 6.21 14.65 -17.45
C LEU A 233 6.36 16.01 -18.17
N GLY A 234 6.11 17.11 -17.47
CA GLY A 234 6.13 18.46 -18.00
C GLY A 234 4.82 18.91 -18.68
N ASN A 235 3.80 18.03 -18.74
CA ASN A 235 2.47 18.41 -19.23
C ASN A 235 1.66 19.14 -18.15
N GLU A 236 0.70 19.95 -18.57
CA GLU A 236 -0.19 20.66 -17.66
C GLU A 236 -1.33 19.77 -17.12
N LEU A 237 -1.86 20.14 -15.94
CA LEU A 237 -3.19 19.68 -15.55
C LEU A 237 -4.17 20.34 -16.52
N GLU A 238 -4.98 19.53 -17.21
CA GLU A 238 -6.09 20.08 -17.97
C GLU A 238 -6.99 20.86 -17.00
N THR A 239 -7.10 22.17 -17.18
CA THR A 239 -8.14 22.95 -16.53
C THR A 239 -9.46 22.44 -17.10
N THR A 240 -10.23 21.72 -16.30
CA THR A 240 -11.66 21.52 -16.62
C THR A 240 -12.27 22.91 -16.54
N ASP A 241 -12.43 23.57 -17.69
CA ASP A 241 -13.33 24.71 -17.78
C ASP A 241 -14.72 24.26 -17.30
N PRO A 242 -15.41 25.09 -16.53
CA PRO A 242 -16.64 24.79 -15.85
C PRO A 242 -17.80 24.46 -16.79
#